data_76e8bcdefef7670bcf109c698094ac37
#
_entry.id   76e8bcdefef7670bcf109c698094ac37
#
_cell.length_a   1.000
_cell.length_b   1.000
_cell.length_c   1.000
_cell.angle_alpha   90.00
_cell.angle_beta   90.00
_cell.angle_gamma   90.00
#
_symmetry.space_group_name_H-M   'P 1'
#
loop_
_entity.id
_entity.type
_entity.pdbx_description
1 polymer ?
#
loop_
_entity_poly.entity_id
_entity_poly.type
_entity_poly.pdbx_seq_one_letter_code
_entity_poly.pdbx_strand_id
1 'polypeptide(L)'
;HDVVVMDNLLTGQIDNIAAHLGNPKFRFVHYDVTEYMHVDGDLDFILHFASPASPADFERLGIRILKVGSLGTHKTLGLARAKGAKFLLASTSETYGDPQVHPQNEEYWGNVNPIGIRGVYDEAKRFAESMTMAYHRLHGIDTRIVRIFNTYGPRMRRNDGRAIPNFITQAL
;
A
#
# COMPACT_ATOMS: atom_id res chain seq x y z
N HIS A 1 10.26 18.78 6.25
CA HIS A 1 10.60 17.62 5.45
C HIS A 1 10.39 17.93 3.98
N ASP A 2 11.21 17.35 3.14
CA ASP A 2 11.04 17.34 1.69
C ASP A 2 10.35 16.02 1.32
N VAL A 3 9.31 16.09 0.50
CA VAL A 3 8.45 14.93 0.21
C VAL A 3 8.39 14.68 -1.30
N VAL A 4 8.68 13.46 -1.71
CA VAL A 4 8.46 12.99 -3.09
C VAL A 4 7.33 11.96 -3.06
N VAL A 5 6.26 12.24 -3.79
CA VAL A 5 5.13 11.32 -3.97
C VAL A 5 5.20 10.73 -5.36
N MET A 6 5.20 9.40 -5.45
CA MET A 6 5.15 8.65 -6.71
C MET A 6 3.83 7.87 -6.77
N ASP A 7 2.99 8.14 -7.76
CA ASP A 7 1.70 7.48 -7.96
C ASP A 7 1.33 7.51 -9.45
N ASN A 8 0.73 6.45 -9.96
CA ASN A 8 0.27 6.37 -11.35
C ASN A 8 -1.19 6.82 -11.54
N LEU A 9 -1.84 7.27 -10.47
CA LEU A 9 -3.23 7.73 -10.41
C LEU A 9 -4.25 6.71 -10.95
N LEU A 10 -3.92 5.40 -10.89
CA LEU A 10 -4.82 4.35 -11.35
C LEU A 10 -6.16 4.35 -10.60
N THR A 11 -6.11 4.60 -9.30
CA THR A 11 -7.28 4.73 -8.43
C THR A 11 -7.26 6.02 -7.61
N GLY A 12 -6.13 6.71 -7.56
CA GLY A 12 -5.92 8.00 -6.92
C GLY A 12 -6.44 9.16 -7.76
N GLN A 13 -6.53 10.32 -7.13
CA GLN A 13 -6.91 11.59 -7.79
C GLN A 13 -5.92 12.67 -7.39
N ILE A 14 -5.48 13.46 -8.37
CA ILE A 14 -4.52 14.56 -8.14
C ILE A 14 -5.06 15.60 -7.15
N ASP A 15 -6.38 15.77 -7.12
CA ASP A 15 -7.06 16.69 -6.19
C ASP A 15 -6.79 16.35 -4.72
N ASN A 16 -6.48 15.09 -4.40
CA ASN A 16 -6.15 14.70 -3.04
C ASN A 16 -4.86 15.36 -2.52
N ILE A 17 -3.98 15.76 -3.41
CA ILE A 17 -2.69 16.41 -3.09
C ILE A 17 -2.63 17.86 -3.59
N ALA A 18 -3.72 18.40 -4.15
CA ALA A 18 -3.75 19.73 -4.76
C ALA A 18 -3.24 20.84 -3.83
N ALA A 19 -3.55 20.75 -2.52
CA ALA A 19 -3.10 21.72 -1.53
C ALA A 19 -1.56 21.77 -1.34
N HIS A 20 -0.84 20.77 -1.84
CA HIS A 20 0.62 20.68 -1.72
C HIS A 20 1.35 21.00 -3.03
N LEU A 21 0.61 21.04 -4.15
CA LEU A 21 1.19 21.40 -5.46
C LEU A 21 1.68 22.84 -5.42
N GLY A 22 2.89 23.09 -5.93
CA GLY A 22 3.54 24.38 -5.86
C GLY A 22 4.37 24.64 -4.59
N ASN A 23 4.30 23.78 -3.58
CA ASN A 23 5.21 23.84 -2.44
C ASN A 23 6.61 23.36 -2.89
N PRO A 24 7.69 24.14 -2.73
CA PRO A 24 9.04 23.74 -3.16
C PRO A 24 9.58 22.52 -2.44
N LYS A 25 8.99 22.13 -1.30
CA LYS A 25 9.32 20.91 -0.53
C LYS A 25 8.44 19.70 -0.87
N PHE A 26 7.58 19.83 -1.87
CA PHE A 26 6.69 18.74 -2.28
C PHE A 26 6.81 18.53 -3.80
N ARG A 27 7.17 17.31 -4.19
CA ARG A 27 7.26 16.92 -5.60
C ARG A 27 6.35 15.73 -5.87
N PHE A 28 5.46 15.86 -6.84
CA PHE A 28 4.68 14.77 -7.39
C PHE A 28 5.34 14.23 -8.66
N VAL A 29 5.46 12.91 -8.76
CA VAL A 29 5.97 12.20 -9.93
C VAL A 29 4.91 11.19 -10.35
N HIS A 30 4.35 11.37 -11.54
CA HIS A 30 3.43 10.39 -12.13
C HIS A 30 4.23 9.16 -12.56
N TYR A 31 4.14 8.05 -11.78
CA TYR A 31 5.00 6.89 -11.96
C TYR A 31 4.37 5.60 -11.47
N ASP A 32 4.61 4.50 -12.17
CA ASP A 32 4.20 3.17 -11.72
C ASP A 32 5.31 2.53 -10.87
N VAL A 33 4.99 2.20 -9.62
CA VAL A 33 5.96 1.62 -8.67
C VAL A 33 6.43 0.22 -9.04
N THR A 34 5.81 -0.41 -10.04
CA THR A 34 6.25 -1.72 -10.56
C THR A 34 7.41 -1.59 -11.55
N GLU A 35 7.70 -0.38 -12.02
CA GLU A 35 8.83 -0.08 -12.90
C GLU A 35 10.13 0.18 -12.12
N TYR A 36 11.23 0.39 -12.83
CA TYR A 36 12.51 0.72 -12.20
C TYR A 36 12.45 2.10 -11.55
N MET A 37 12.73 2.18 -10.25
CA MET A 37 12.67 3.44 -9.51
C MET A 37 14.04 4.03 -9.26
N HIS A 38 14.13 5.33 -9.51
CA HIS A 38 15.24 6.17 -9.10
C HIS A 38 14.72 7.48 -8.50
N VAL A 39 15.33 7.91 -7.43
CA VAL A 39 15.10 9.21 -6.80
C VAL A 39 16.44 9.84 -6.53
N ASP A 40 16.64 11.09 -7.01
CA ASP A 40 17.87 11.83 -6.79
C ASP A 40 18.01 12.27 -5.32
N GLY A 41 19.26 12.42 -4.87
CA GLY A 41 19.58 12.82 -3.51
C GLY A 41 19.42 11.69 -2.49
N ASP A 42 19.53 12.08 -1.22
CA ASP A 42 19.39 11.17 -0.09
C ASP A 42 17.93 10.94 0.26
N LEU A 43 17.63 9.79 0.83
CA LEU A 43 16.30 9.44 1.34
C LEU A 43 16.42 8.92 2.76
N ASP A 44 15.69 9.55 3.70
CA ASP A 44 15.60 9.09 5.08
C ASP A 44 14.59 7.97 5.24
N PHE A 45 13.44 8.10 4.54
CA PHE A 45 12.29 7.19 4.66
C PHE A 45 11.67 6.89 3.31
N ILE A 46 11.25 5.65 3.15
CA ILE A 46 10.35 5.22 2.07
C ILE A 46 9.08 4.65 2.69
N LEU A 47 7.94 5.26 2.35
CA LEU A 47 6.62 4.86 2.81
C LEU A 47 5.88 4.21 1.64
N HIS A 48 5.79 2.88 1.65
CA HIS A 48 5.13 2.13 0.55
C HIS A 48 3.63 1.97 0.83
N PHE A 49 2.84 2.94 0.35
CA PHE A 49 1.38 2.95 0.41
C PHE A 49 0.71 2.57 -0.91
N ALA A 50 1.48 2.46 -2.00
CA ALA A 50 0.92 2.18 -3.31
C ALA A 50 0.23 0.81 -3.35
N SER A 51 -1.07 0.81 -3.55
CA SER A 51 -1.89 -0.36 -3.88
C SER A 51 -3.33 0.06 -4.13
N PRO A 52 -4.02 -0.44 -5.16
CA PRO A 52 -5.47 -0.41 -5.18
C PRO A 52 -5.99 -1.23 -3.98
N ALA A 53 -6.82 -0.63 -3.14
CA ALA A 53 -7.23 -1.23 -1.86
C ALA A 53 -8.77 -1.31 -1.69
N SER A 54 -9.51 -0.90 -2.72
CA SER A 54 -10.97 -0.97 -2.72
C SER A 54 -11.44 -2.35 -3.17
N PRO A 55 -12.35 -3.02 -2.44
CA PRO A 55 -12.94 -4.29 -2.87
C PRO A 55 -13.58 -4.24 -4.27
N ALA A 56 -14.14 -3.09 -4.67
CA ALA A 56 -14.71 -2.88 -5.99
C ALA A 56 -13.69 -3.00 -7.14
N ASP A 57 -12.40 -2.90 -6.84
CA ASP A 57 -11.33 -2.98 -7.83
C ASP A 57 -10.71 -4.39 -7.95
N PHE A 58 -11.01 -5.32 -7.05
CA PHE A 58 -10.28 -6.60 -6.96
C PHE A 58 -10.44 -7.47 -8.21
N GLU A 59 -11.63 -7.58 -8.78
CA GLU A 59 -11.84 -8.33 -10.02
C GLU A 59 -11.16 -7.65 -11.22
N ARG A 60 -11.34 -6.34 -11.35
CA ARG A 60 -10.86 -5.58 -12.51
C ARG A 60 -9.35 -5.37 -12.51
N LEU A 61 -8.76 -5.18 -11.33
CA LEU A 61 -7.35 -4.82 -11.16
C LEU A 61 -6.52 -5.91 -10.49
N GLY A 62 -7.02 -7.14 -10.33
CA GLY A 62 -6.38 -8.19 -9.55
C GLY A 62 -4.92 -8.43 -9.91
N ILE A 63 -4.60 -8.55 -11.21
CA ILE A 63 -3.20 -8.72 -11.68
C ILE A 63 -2.33 -7.51 -11.32
N ARG A 64 -2.88 -6.29 -11.42
CA ARG A 64 -2.14 -5.07 -11.03
C ARG A 64 -1.87 -5.00 -9.55
N ILE A 65 -2.85 -5.39 -8.73
CA ILE A 65 -2.71 -5.49 -7.26
C ILE A 65 -1.58 -6.45 -6.90
N LEU A 66 -1.56 -7.65 -7.49
CA LEU A 66 -0.51 -8.64 -7.30
C LEU A 66 0.87 -8.12 -7.73
N LYS A 67 0.96 -7.42 -8.87
CA LYS A 67 2.21 -6.81 -9.33
C LYS A 67 2.71 -5.73 -8.37
N VAL A 68 1.84 -4.89 -7.86
CA VAL A 68 2.23 -3.86 -6.87
C VAL A 68 2.71 -4.50 -5.58
N GLY A 69 1.98 -5.51 -5.06
CA GLY A 69 2.39 -6.25 -3.85
C GLY A 69 3.71 -7.01 -4.00
N SER A 70 4.04 -7.47 -5.21
CA SER A 70 5.28 -8.19 -5.50
C SER A 70 6.38 -7.28 -6.07
N LEU A 71 6.28 -6.89 -7.33
CA LEU A 71 7.30 -6.06 -8.01
C LEU A 71 7.43 -4.68 -7.38
N GLY A 72 6.31 -4.02 -7.06
CA GLY A 72 6.34 -2.71 -6.42
C GLY A 72 7.04 -2.75 -5.07
N THR A 73 6.72 -3.72 -4.23
CA THR A 73 7.40 -3.90 -2.94
C THR A 73 8.88 -4.22 -3.12
N HIS A 74 9.22 -5.11 -4.07
CA HIS A 74 10.62 -5.42 -4.37
C HIS A 74 11.42 -4.18 -4.83
N LYS A 75 10.84 -3.37 -5.73
CA LYS A 75 11.51 -2.15 -6.24
C LYS A 75 11.69 -1.10 -5.16
N THR A 76 10.66 -0.86 -4.33
CA THR A 76 10.74 0.10 -3.23
C THR A 76 11.74 -0.33 -2.15
N LEU A 77 11.81 -1.61 -1.81
CA LEU A 77 12.82 -2.17 -0.91
C LEU A 77 14.23 -2.10 -1.51
N GLY A 78 14.36 -2.34 -2.81
CA GLY A 78 15.62 -2.16 -3.53
C GLY A 78 16.12 -0.72 -3.46
N LEU A 79 15.22 0.25 -3.63
CA LEU A 79 15.55 1.67 -3.48
C LEU A 79 15.92 2.00 -2.02
N ALA A 80 15.19 1.48 -1.04
CA ALA A 80 15.50 1.66 0.39
C ALA A 80 16.93 1.15 0.70
N ARG A 81 17.27 -0.04 0.20
CA ARG A 81 18.61 -0.60 0.35
C ARG A 81 19.69 0.29 -0.29
N ALA A 82 19.46 0.73 -1.53
CA ALA A 82 20.43 1.53 -2.27
C ALA A 82 20.69 2.89 -1.64
N LYS A 83 19.69 3.45 -0.94
CA LYS A 83 19.74 4.75 -0.28
C LYS A 83 20.04 4.67 1.23
N GLY A 84 20.10 3.49 1.83
CA GLY A 84 20.20 3.34 3.28
C GLY A 84 18.96 3.88 4.04
N ALA A 85 17.83 3.99 3.36
CA ALA A 85 16.60 4.57 3.89
C ALA A 85 15.85 3.58 4.77
N LYS A 86 15.12 4.09 5.77
CA LYS A 86 14.14 3.33 6.55
C LYS A 86 12.92 3.04 5.68
N PHE A 87 12.28 1.90 5.91
CA PHE A 87 11.15 1.45 5.09
C PHE A 87 9.91 1.18 5.95
N LEU A 88 8.76 1.71 5.52
CA LEU A 88 7.47 1.39 6.10
C LEU A 88 6.55 0.79 5.02
N LEU A 89 6.03 -0.40 5.30
CA LEU A 89 5.00 -1.05 4.50
C LEU A 89 3.62 -0.75 5.08
N ALA A 90 2.74 -0.15 4.30
CA ALA A 90 1.30 -0.13 4.58
C ALA A 90 0.69 -1.49 4.22
N SER A 91 0.61 -2.36 5.21
CA SER A 91 -0.14 -3.61 5.15
C SER A 91 -1.60 -3.40 5.59
N THR A 92 -2.32 -4.45 5.90
CA THR A 92 -3.77 -4.40 6.14
C THR A 92 -4.20 -5.48 7.12
N SER A 93 -5.34 -5.28 7.78
CA SER A 93 -6.02 -6.34 8.53
C SER A 93 -6.49 -7.50 7.65
N GLU A 94 -6.60 -7.30 6.33
CA GLU A 94 -7.00 -8.36 5.39
C GLU A 94 -5.99 -9.51 5.32
N THR A 95 -4.74 -9.31 5.81
CA THR A 95 -3.76 -10.39 5.97
C THR A 95 -4.20 -11.46 6.95
N TYR A 96 -5.16 -11.15 7.82
CA TYR A 96 -5.77 -12.11 8.74
C TYR A 96 -6.87 -12.96 8.08
N GLY A 97 -7.42 -12.54 6.93
CA GLY A 97 -8.46 -13.24 6.18
C GLY A 97 -9.77 -13.30 6.94
N ASP A 98 -10.36 -14.50 7.02
CA ASP A 98 -11.50 -14.83 7.87
C ASP A 98 -11.00 -15.30 9.25
N PRO A 99 -10.79 -14.38 10.21
CA PRO A 99 -9.99 -14.66 11.38
C PRO A 99 -10.75 -15.57 12.38
N GLN A 100 -10.06 -16.57 12.88
CA GLN A 100 -10.55 -17.47 13.91
C GLN A 100 -10.15 -17.03 15.33
N VAL A 101 -9.37 -15.94 15.44
CA VAL A 101 -8.89 -15.36 16.70
C VAL A 101 -9.35 -13.91 16.81
N HIS A 102 -10.03 -13.58 17.91
CA HIS A 102 -10.51 -12.24 18.20
C HIS A 102 -10.18 -11.83 19.65
N PRO A 103 -9.63 -10.61 19.84
CA PRO A 103 -9.09 -9.71 18.83
C PRO A 103 -7.87 -10.31 18.14
N GLN A 104 -7.65 -9.94 16.87
CA GLN A 104 -6.47 -10.37 16.13
C GLN A 104 -5.22 -9.72 16.72
N ASN A 105 -4.28 -10.55 17.15
CA ASN A 105 -2.96 -10.10 17.54
C ASN A 105 -1.95 -10.22 16.38
N GLU A 106 -0.81 -9.59 16.51
CA GLU A 106 0.20 -9.53 15.44
C GLU A 106 0.87 -10.89 15.15
N GLU A 107 0.82 -11.83 16.10
CA GLU A 107 1.37 -13.18 15.96
C GLU A 107 0.42 -14.14 15.24
N TYR A 108 -0.86 -13.77 15.08
CA TYR A 108 -1.82 -14.58 14.36
C TYR A 108 -1.53 -14.59 12.85
N TRP A 109 -1.33 -15.78 12.29
CA TRP A 109 -0.91 -15.93 10.88
C TRP A 109 -2.03 -15.75 9.87
N GLY A 110 -3.27 -15.75 10.32
CA GLY A 110 -4.44 -15.55 9.47
C GLY A 110 -5.02 -16.85 8.90
N ASN A 111 -6.21 -16.68 8.29
CA ASN A 111 -6.96 -17.73 7.59
C ASN A 111 -7.46 -17.15 6.25
N VAL A 112 -6.60 -17.20 5.22
CA VAL A 112 -6.84 -16.58 3.91
C VAL A 112 -7.16 -17.65 2.88
N ASN A 113 -8.19 -17.40 2.03
CA ASN A 113 -8.44 -18.20 0.84
C ASN A 113 -7.63 -17.63 -0.35
N PRO A 114 -6.51 -18.26 -0.75
CA PRO A 114 -5.61 -17.71 -1.76
C PRO A 114 -6.18 -17.71 -3.17
N ILE A 115 -7.20 -18.50 -3.44
CA ILE A 115 -7.85 -18.61 -4.77
C ILE A 115 -9.20 -17.88 -4.84
N GLY A 116 -9.66 -17.29 -3.73
CA GLY A 116 -10.87 -16.48 -3.71
C GLY A 116 -10.67 -15.12 -4.39
N ILE A 117 -11.76 -14.45 -4.73
CA ILE A 117 -11.71 -13.11 -5.39
C ILE A 117 -10.92 -12.09 -4.54
N ARG A 118 -11.05 -12.14 -3.23
CA ARG A 118 -10.29 -11.28 -2.29
C ARG A 118 -8.82 -11.65 -2.21
N GLY A 119 -8.45 -12.91 -2.49
CA GLY A 119 -7.10 -13.43 -2.39
C GLY A 119 -6.08 -12.60 -3.17
N VAL A 120 -6.47 -11.92 -4.25
CA VAL A 120 -5.56 -11.04 -5.01
C VAL A 120 -5.00 -9.90 -4.16
N TYR A 121 -5.79 -9.35 -3.24
CA TYR A 121 -5.35 -8.28 -2.33
C TYR A 121 -4.69 -8.85 -1.07
N ASP A 122 -5.33 -9.84 -0.46
CA ASP A 122 -4.87 -10.45 0.78
C ASP A 122 -3.47 -11.05 0.59
N GLU A 123 -3.27 -11.85 -0.46
CA GLU A 123 -1.97 -12.47 -0.77
C GLU A 123 -0.93 -11.46 -1.27
N ALA A 124 -1.33 -10.41 -2.01
CA ALA A 124 -0.42 -9.34 -2.38
C ALA A 124 0.21 -8.67 -1.15
N LYS A 125 -0.61 -8.43 -0.10
CA LYS A 125 -0.14 -7.81 1.15
C LYS A 125 0.65 -8.80 2.00
N ARG A 126 0.23 -10.06 2.11
CA ARG A 126 0.98 -11.11 2.80
C ARG A 126 2.37 -11.33 2.17
N PHE A 127 2.43 -11.37 0.84
CA PHE A 127 3.70 -11.45 0.12
C PHE A 127 4.59 -10.24 0.38
N ALA A 128 4.01 -9.02 0.39
CA ALA A 128 4.74 -7.79 0.68
C ALA A 128 5.33 -7.79 2.10
N GLU A 129 4.60 -8.28 3.11
CA GLU A 129 5.11 -8.47 4.47
C GLU A 129 6.29 -9.46 4.48
N SER A 130 6.13 -10.62 3.85
CA SER A 130 7.20 -11.63 3.75
C SER A 130 8.46 -11.08 3.10
N MET A 131 8.31 -10.34 1.99
CA MET A 131 9.43 -9.72 1.28
C MET A 131 10.10 -8.64 2.14
N THR A 132 9.32 -7.81 2.82
CA THR A 132 9.84 -6.79 3.73
C THR A 132 10.71 -7.42 4.83
N MET A 133 10.23 -8.50 5.45
CA MET A 133 10.98 -9.21 6.48
C MET A 133 12.20 -9.95 5.93
N ALA A 134 12.15 -10.44 4.70
CA ALA A 134 13.32 -11.03 4.04
C ALA A 134 14.43 -9.98 3.83
N TYR A 135 14.08 -8.79 3.34
CA TYR A 135 15.02 -7.69 3.19
C TYR A 135 15.58 -7.20 4.53
N HIS A 136 14.76 -7.15 5.57
CA HIS A 136 15.22 -6.85 6.92
C HIS A 136 16.28 -7.84 7.38
N ARG A 137 15.99 -9.15 7.29
CA ARG A 137 16.90 -10.22 7.77
C ARG A 137 18.19 -10.32 6.94
N LEU A 138 18.09 -10.17 5.62
CA LEU A 138 19.25 -10.37 4.73
C LEU A 138 20.10 -9.12 4.57
N HIS A 139 19.51 -7.95 4.63
CA HIS A 139 20.19 -6.69 4.32
C HIS A 139 20.20 -5.68 5.47
N GLY A 140 19.59 -6.00 6.61
CA GLY A 140 19.59 -5.14 7.80
C GLY A 140 18.80 -3.84 7.63
N ILE A 141 17.89 -3.75 6.64
CA ILE A 141 17.07 -2.54 6.45
C ILE A 141 16.19 -2.33 7.69
N ASP A 142 16.15 -1.11 8.20
CA ASP A 142 15.22 -0.74 9.28
C ASP A 142 13.80 -0.65 8.70
N THR A 143 13.00 -1.69 8.96
CA THR A 143 11.65 -1.84 8.38
C THR A 143 10.58 -1.76 9.45
N ARG A 144 9.41 -1.25 9.05
CA ARG A 144 8.17 -1.28 9.84
C ARG A 144 7.04 -1.77 8.95
N ILE A 145 6.15 -2.58 9.52
CA ILE A 145 4.92 -3.06 8.87
C ILE A 145 3.75 -2.57 9.72
N VAL A 146 2.79 -1.90 9.10
CA VAL A 146 1.57 -1.45 9.77
C VAL A 146 0.37 -2.14 9.13
N ARG A 147 -0.37 -2.96 9.88
CA ARG A 147 -1.62 -3.60 9.44
C ARG A 147 -2.78 -2.65 9.71
N ILE A 148 -3.11 -1.86 8.70
CA ILE A 148 -4.17 -0.85 8.78
C ILE A 148 -5.52 -1.53 8.69
N PHE A 149 -6.37 -1.31 9.69
CA PHE A 149 -7.76 -1.75 9.69
C PHE A 149 -8.63 -0.82 8.84
N ASN A 150 -9.90 -1.18 8.64
CA ASN A 150 -10.82 -0.39 7.86
C ASN A 150 -10.87 1.06 8.34
N THR A 151 -10.46 1.96 7.48
CA THR A 151 -10.35 3.39 7.75
C THR A 151 -11.19 4.15 6.74
N TYR A 152 -11.89 5.18 7.19
CA TYR A 152 -12.62 6.10 6.35
C TYR A 152 -12.19 7.55 6.64
N GLY A 153 -12.42 8.44 5.68
CA GLY A 153 -12.06 9.84 5.86
C GLY A 153 -12.41 10.70 4.64
N PRO A 154 -12.13 12.00 4.75
CA PRO A 154 -12.33 12.94 3.63
C PRO A 154 -11.63 12.45 2.35
N ARG A 155 -12.21 12.78 1.20
CA ARG A 155 -11.67 12.46 -0.13
C ARG A 155 -11.70 10.98 -0.51
N MET A 156 -12.36 10.12 0.26
CA MET A 156 -12.67 8.77 -0.22
C MET A 156 -13.55 8.82 -1.47
N ARG A 157 -13.35 7.88 -2.38
CA ARG A 157 -14.21 7.75 -3.58
C ARG A 157 -15.63 7.40 -3.15
N ARG A 158 -16.64 8.01 -3.79
CA ARG A 158 -18.06 7.71 -3.55
C ARG A 158 -18.38 6.25 -3.80
N ASN A 159 -17.80 5.66 -4.86
CA ASN A 159 -17.95 4.27 -5.25
C ASN A 159 -16.81 3.38 -4.72
N ASP A 160 -16.30 3.65 -3.51
CA ASP A 160 -15.20 2.87 -2.91
C ASP A 160 -15.60 1.41 -2.62
N GLY A 161 -16.89 1.15 -2.40
CA GLY A 161 -17.39 -0.20 -2.12
C GLY A 161 -17.34 -0.61 -0.65
N ARG A 162 -16.68 0.14 0.22
CA ARG A 162 -16.70 -0.09 1.67
C ARG A 162 -17.96 0.47 2.32
N ALA A 163 -18.30 -0.03 3.50
CA ALA A 163 -19.59 0.23 4.16
C ALA A 163 -19.88 1.72 4.37
N ILE A 164 -18.96 2.48 4.97
CA ILE A 164 -19.20 3.88 5.32
C ILE A 164 -19.44 4.77 4.08
N PRO A 165 -18.60 4.76 3.03
CA PRO A 165 -18.89 5.50 1.80
C PRO A 165 -20.22 5.10 1.15
N ASN A 166 -20.55 3.80 1.14
CA ASN A 166 -21.81 3.33 0.57
C ASN A 166 -23.02 3.86 1.35
N PHE A 167 -22.99 3.78 2.68
CA PHE A 167 -24.10 4.30 3.50
C PHE A 167 -24.28 5.81 3.32
N ILE A 168 -23.19 6.58 3.31
CA ILE A 168 -23.25 8.03 3.08
C ILE A 168 -23.84 8.31 1.69
N THR A 169 -23.38 7.62 0.66
CA THR A 169 -23.84 7.84 -0.72
C THR A 169 -25.31 7.45 -0.91
N GLN A 170 -25.82 6.44 -0.17
CA GLN A 170 -27.22 6.05 -0.21
C GLN A 170 -28.14 6.96 0.60
N ALA A 171 -27.60 7.65 1.61
CA ALA A 171 -28.36 8.56 2.46
C ALA A 171 -28.50 9.98 1.89
N LEU A 172 -27.65 10.38 0.94
CA LEU A 172 -27.64 11.69 0.27
C LEU A 172 -28.36 11.63 -1.09
#